data_8ecc10f70ee2ad307edec5e3df1c0b35
#
_entry.id   8ecc10f70ee2ad307edec5e3df1c0b35
#
_cell.length_a   1.000
_cell.length_b   1.000
_cell.length_c   1.000
_cell.angle_alpha   90.00
_cell.angle_beta   90.00
_cell.angle_gamma   90.00
#
_symmetry.space_group_name_H-M   'P 1'
#
loop_
_entity.id
_entity.type
_entity.pdbx_description
1 polymer ?
#
loop_
_entity_poly.entity_id
_entity_poly.type
_entity_poly.pdbx_seq_one_letter_code
_entity_poly.pdbx_strand_id
1 'polypeptide(L)'
;MKTAILAIFMMLVVVCPSFAQAKDADPADVGSLDAIMKAVYAVISGDANQARNWDRFRSLFHKDARLIPAGKNKAGVVGARAFTPEEYIERSKPFMEKEGFFESELARRVETYGNIAHVFSTYESRHTAKDPKPFARGINSFQLLNDGKRWWVVTIYWEGETPENPLPKEYLKSKK
;
A
#
# COMPACT_ATOMS: atom_id res chain seq x y z
N MET A 1 -1.91 72.61 -13.74
CA MET A 1 -1.82 71.27 -14.31
C MET A 1 -1.63 70.32 -13.16
N LYS A 2 -2.67 69.51 -12.84
CA LYS A 2 -2.63 68.51 -11.73
C LYS A 2 -2.48 67.12 -12.38
N THR A 3 -1.36 66.52 -12.21
CA THR A 3 -1.03 65.18 -12.71
C THR A 3 -1.57 64.15 -11.71
N ALA A 4 -2.57 63.38 -12.12
CA ALA A 4 -3.12 62.25 -11.37
C ALA A 4 -2.25 61.01 -11.65
N ILE A 5 -1.63 60.47 -10.59
CA ILE A 5 -0.90 59.20 -10.64
C ILE A 5 -1.91 58.09 -10.36
N LEU A 6 -2.15 57.27 -11.37
CA LEU A 6 -3.02 56.06 -11.28
C LEU A 6 -2.16 54.91 -10.76
N ALA A 7 -2.35 54.53 -9.50
CA ALA A 7 -1.70 53.34 -8.92
C ALA A 7 -2.50 52.09 -9.32
N ILE A 8 -1.91 51.26 -10.19
CA ILE A 8 -2.46 49.93 -10.53
C ILE A 8 -2.06 48.96 -9.44
N PHE A 9 -3.06 48.51 -8.66
CA PHE A 9 -2.88 47.50 -7.62
C PHE A 9 -2.99 46.12 -8.32
N MET A 10 -1.83 45.49 -8.56
CA MET A 10 -1.75 44.16 -9.15
C MET A 10 -2.06 43.12 -8.06
N MET A 11 -3.27 42.59 -8.07
CA MET A 11 -3.73 41.57 -7.13
C MET A 11 -3.07 40.24 -7.50
N LEU A 12 -2.06 39.84 -6.72
CA LEU A 12 -1.40 38.54 -6.87
C LEU A 12 -2.34 37.45 -6.39
N VAL A 13 -2.98 36.73 -7.31
CA VAL A 13 -3.79 35.53 -6.97
C VAL A 13 -2.81 34.41 -6.64
N VAL A 14 -2.61 34.15 -5.35
CA VAL A 14 -1.89 32.96 -4.87
C VAL A 14 -2.80 31.74 -5.08
N VAL A 15 -2.54 31.00 -6.16
CA VAL A 15 -3.16 29.69 -6.38
C VAL A 15 -2.47 28.71 -5.42
N CYS A 16 -3.07 28.50 -4.25
CA CYS A 16 -2.69 27.38 -3.39
C CYS A 16 -3.04 26.08 -4.12
N PRO A 17 -2.07 25.17 -4.30
CA PRO A 17 -2.42 23.84 -4.81
C PRO A 17 -3.39 23.18 -3.80
N SER A 18 -4.62 22.96 -4.19
CA SER A 18 -5.54 22.09 -3.45
C SER A 18 -4.94 20.69 -3.46
N PHE A 19 -4.31 20.30 -2.36
CA PHE A 19 -4.07 18.89 -2.10
C PHE A 19 -5.46 18.24 -2.03
N ALA A 20 -5.79 17.43 -3.03
CA ALA A 20 -6.99 16.63 -3.00
C ALA A 20 -6.98 15.84 -1.69
N GLN A 21 -7.89 16.19 -0.78
CA GLN A 21 -8.05 15.49 0.48
C GLN A 21 -8.38 14.04 0.13
N ALA A 22 -7.58 13.10 0.60
CA ALA A 22 -7.85 11.69 0.36
C ALA A 22 -9.31 11.42 0.81
N LYS A 23 -10.08 10.81 -0.08
CA LYS A 23 -11.47 10.44 0.22
C LYS A 23 -11.48 9.63 1.51
N ASP A 24 -12.41 9.94 2.43
CA ASP A 24 -12.51 9.21 3.68
C ASP A 24 -12.63 7.71 3.41
N ALA A 25 -11.86 6.91 4.16
CA ALA A 25 -11.93 5.46 4.02
C ALA A 25 -13.29 4.95 4.49
N ASP A 26 -13.75 3.87 3.86
CA ASP A 26 -14.92 3.13 4.33
C ASP A 26 -14.62 2.59 5.75
N PRO A 27 -15.45 2.89 6.77
CA PRO A 27 -15.29 2.35 8.11
C PRO A 27 -15.18 0.80 8.14
N ALA A 28 -15.80 0.11 7.19
CA ALA A 28 -15.69 -1.34 7.04
C ALA A 28 -14.28 -1.80 6.66
N ASP A 29 -13.47 -0.93 6.03
CA ASP A 29 -12.09 -1.24 5.65
C ASP A 29 -11.08 -0.95 6.76
N VAL A 30 -11.40 -0.06 7.70
CA VAL A 30 -10.40 0.51 8.62
C VAL A 30 -10.79 0.45 10.09
N GLY A 31 -11.98 -0.08 10.40
CA GLY A 31 -12.51 -0.11 11.77
C GLY A 31 -11.84 -1.14 12.68
N SER A 32 -11.11 -2.10 12.14
CA SER A 32 -10.34 -3.09 12.91
C SER A 32 -9.05 -3.47 12.19
N LEU A 33 -8.11 -4.09 12.93
CA LEU A 33 -6.88 -4.61 12.37
C LEU A 33 -7.18 -5.65 11.26
N ASP A 34 -8.13 -6.54 11.50
CA ASP A 34 -8.52 -7.54 10.49
C ASP A 34 -9.14 -6.90 9.24
N ALA A 35 -9.93 -5.84 9.43
CA ALA A 35 -10.56 -5.13 8.33
C ALA A 35 -9.51 -4.47 7.42
N ILE A 36 -8.55 -3.74 7.99
CA ILE A 36 -7.52 -3.07 7.18
C ILE A 36 -6.60 -4.05 6.49
N MET A 37 -6.22 -5.15 7.14
CA MET A 37 -5.44 -6.21 6.50
C MET A 37 -6.17 -6.82 5.32
N LYS A 38 -7.46 -7.14 5.46
CA LYS A 38 -8.29 -7.63 4.37
C LYS A 38 -8.44 -6.61 3.25
N ALA A 39 -8.65 -5.34 3.59
CA ALA A 39 -8.83 -4.26 2.61
C ALA A 39 -7.57 -4.04 1.75
N VAL A 40 -6.37 -4.08 2.35
CA VAL A 40 -5.09 -3.92 1.63
C VAL A 40 -4.91 -4.99 0.56
N TYR A 41 -5.18 -6.25 0.85
CA TYR A 41 -5.10 -7.33 -0.13
C TYR A 41 -6.20 -7.25 -1.19
N ALA A 42 -7.42 -6.92 -0.76
CA ALA A 42 -8.56 -6.85 -1.66
C ALA A 42 -8.47 -5.73 -2.68
N VAL A 43 -7.95 -4.56 -2.28
CA VAL A 43 -7.96 -3.35 -3.12
C VAL A 43 -7.03 -3.45 -4.33
N ILE A 44 -5.96 -4.24 -4.25
CA ILE A 44 -5.01 -4.46 -5.34
C ILE A 44 -5.37 -5.68 -6.22
N SER A 45 -6.31 -6.51 -5.74
CA SER A 45 -6.73 -7.73 -6.43
C SER A 45 -7.82 -7.47 -7.46
N GLY A 46 -7.74 -8.17 -8.61
CA GLY A 46 -8.73 -8.09 -9.68
C GLY A 46 -8.23 -8.71 -10.98
N ASP A 47 -9.17 -8.94 -11.89
CA ASP A 47 -8.91 -9.56 -13.19
C ASP A 47 -8.06 -8.66 -14.12
N ALA A 48 -7.52 -9.28 -15.16
CA ALA A 48 -6.88 -8.57 -16.25
C ALA A 48 -7.86 -7.61 -16.94
N ASN A 49 -7.36 -6.44 -17.37
CA ASN A 49 -8.13 -5.35 -17.97
C ASN A 49 -9.20 -4.75 -17.06
N GLN A 50 -9.15 -5.01 -15.75
CA GLN A 50 -10.01 -4.39 -14.75
C GLN A 50 -9.24 -3.30 -13.99
N ALA A 51 -9.77 -2.08 -14.00
CA ALA A 51 -9.23 -0.99 -13.20
C ALA A 51 -9.39 -1.26 -11.69
N ARG A 52 -8.37 -0.92 -10.92
CA ARG A 52 -8.42 -1.01 -9.45
C ARG A 52 -9.01 0.27 -8.87
N ASN A 53 -9.60 0.18 -7.70
CA ASN A 53 -10.06 1.35 -6.94
C ASN A 53 -8.88 2.01 -6.21
N TRP A 54 -8.11 2.81 -6.94
CA TRP A 54 -6.93 3.47 -6.39
C TRP A 54 -7.25 4.53 -5.34
N ASP A 55 -8.46 5.12 -5.36
CA ASP A 55 -8.89 6.03 -4.29
C ASP A 55 -9.14 5.29 -2.99
N ARG A 56 -9.75 4.08 -3.05
CA ARG A 56 -9.86 3.19 -1.89
C ARG A 56 -8.46 2.76 -1.41
N PHE A 57 -7.53 2.46 -2.32
CA PHE A 57 -6.14 2.15 -1.94
C PHE A 57 -5.52 3.31 -1.15
N ARG A 58 -5.55 4.54 -1.69
CA ARG A 58 -5.01 5.73 -1.02
C ARG A 58 -5.57 5.93 0.38
N SER A 59 -6.87 5.70 0.53
CA SER A 59 -7.56 5.91 1.80
C SER A 59 -7.11 4.98 2.94
N LEU A 60 -6.43 3.86 2.64
CA LEU A 60 -5.91 2.95 3.66
C LEU A 60 -4.58 3.42 4.26
N PHE A 61 -3.84 4.29 3.57
CA PHE A 61 -2.48 4.66 3.93
C PHE A 61 -2.40 5.99 4.68
N HIS A 62 -1.53 6.03 5.70
CA HIS A 62 -1.17 7.29 6.34
C HIS A 62 -0.47 8.21 5.33
N LYS A 63 -0.60 9.52 5.49
CA LYS A 63 -0.01 10.52 4.57
C LYS A 63 1.50 10.38 4.36
N ASP A 64 2.21 9.86 5.37
CA ASP A 64 3.66 9.65 5.34
C ASP A 64 4.04 8.18 5.06
N ALA A 65 3.08 7.37 4.61
CA ALA A 65 3.30 5.94 4.41
C ALA A 65 4.39 5.64 3.37
N ARG A 66 5.03 4.47 3.54
CA ARG A 66 6.02 3.94 2.60
C ARG A 66 5.76 2.49 2.27
N LEU A 67 5.94 2.16 1.00
CA LEU A 67 5.89 0.81 0.47
C LEU A 67 7.29 0.45 -0.01
N ILE A 68 7.88 -0.61 0.55
CA ILE A 68 9.32 -0.86 0.48
C ILE A 68 9.58 -2.31 0.05
N PRO A 69 9.68 -2.59 -1.27
CA PRO A 69 10.20 -3.87 -1.75
C PRO A 69 11.68 -4.02 -1.40
N ALA A 70 12.05 -5.20 -0.92
CA ALA A 70 13.42 -5.62 -0.73
C ALA A 70 13.74 -6.84 -1.57
N GLY A 71 15.01 -7.09 -1.78
CA GLY A 71 15.49 -8.27 -2.49
C GLY A 71 16.81 -8.07 -3.20
N LYS A 72 17.25 -9.10 -3.92
CA LYS A 72 18.47 -9.05 -4.74
C LYS A 72 18.15 -8.52 -6.13
N ASN A 73 18.97 -7.62 -6.63
CA ASN A 73 18.91 -7.19 -8.02
C ASN A 73 19.59 -8.24 -8.94
N LYS A 74 19.59 -8.02 -10.26
CA LYS A 74 20.21 -8.92 -11.24
C LYS A 74 21.73 -9.14 -11.03
N ALA A 75 22.40 -8.21 -10.34
CA ALA A 75 23.82 -8.32 -9.98
C ALA A 75 24.04 -9.01 -8.63
N GLY A 76 22.98 -9.53 -7.98
CA GLY A 76 23.05 -10.20 -6.68
C GLY A 76 23.17 -9.25 -5.48
N VAL A 77 23.11 -7.94 -5.70
CA VAL A 77 23.20 -6.95 -4.63
C VAL A 77 21.85 -6.83 -3.93
N VAL A 78 21.83 -7.02 -2.61
CA VAL A 78 20.65 -6.83 -1.77
C VAL A 78 20.38 -5.34 -1.58
N GLY A 79 19.13 -4.93 -1.73
CA GLY A 79 18.70 -3.55 -1.52
C GLY A 79 17.21 -3.45 -1.29
N ALA A 80 16.79 -2.25 -0.91
CA ALA A 80 15.38 -1.90 -0.75
C ALA A 80 15.15 -0.49 -1.33
N ARG A 81 13.94 -0.22 -1.78
CA ARG A 81 13.57 1.10 -2.29
C ARG A 81 12.21 1.52 -1.72
N ALA A 82 12.19 2.66 -1.02
CA ALA A 82 10.96 3.22 -0.49
C ALA A 82 10.19 3.99 -1.57
N PHE A 83 8.89 3.73 -1.65
CA PHE A 83 7.93 4.43 -2.49
C PHE A 83 6.84 5.05 -1.63
N THR A 84 6.34 6.19 -2.05
CA THR A 84 5.04 6.70 -1.59
C THR A 84 3.91 5.82 -2.17
N PRO A 85 2.68 5.88 -1.61
CA PRO A 85 1.53 5.21 -2.22
C PRO A 85 1.31 5.58 -3.69
N GLU A 86 1.53 6.84 -4.07
CA GLU A 86 1.40 7.29 -5.47
C GLU A 86 2.46 6.67 -6.39
N GLU A 87 3.73 6.70 -5.99
CA GLU A 87 4.80 6.06 -6.77
C GLU A 87 4.60 4.55 -6.91
N TYR A 88 4.01 3.91 -5.89
CA TYR A 88 3.64 2.49 -5.97
C TYR A 88 2.52 2.28 -7.00
N ILE A 89 1.47 3.10 -6.98
CA ILE A 89 0.38 3.04 -7.96
C ILE A 89 0.94 3.19 -9.38
N GLU A 90 1.73 4.23 -9.65
CA GLU A 90 2.31 4.51 -10.97
C GLU A 90 3.09 3.30 -11.51
N ARG A 91 3.83 2.60 -10.66
CA ARG A 91 4.66 1.46 -11.04
C ARG A 91 3.90 0.16 -11.19
N SER A 92 2.93 -0.10 -10.30
CA SER A 92 2.28 -1.40 -10.18
C SER A 92 1.01 -1.50 -11.02
N LYS A 93 0.28 -0.39 -11.19
CA LYS A 93 -0.95 -0.32 -11.97
C LYS A 93 -0.85 -0.92 -13.38
N PRO A 94 0.16 -0.56 -14.22
CA PRO A 94 0.23 -1.10 -15.59
C PRO A 94 0.34 -2.62 -15.62
N PHE A 95 1.10 -3.21 -14.71
CA PHE A 95 1.25 -4.66 -14.60
C PHE A 95 -0.03 -5.31 -14.08
N MET A 96 -0.55 -4.84 -12.94
CA MET A 96 -1.71 -5.42 -12.27
C MET A 96 -2.96 -5.39 -13.13
N GLU A 97 -3.18 -4.29 -13.86
CA GLU A 97 -4.36 -4.14 -14.71
C GLU A 97 -4.22 -4.90 -16.03
N LYS A 98 -3.01 -5.07 -16.56
CA LYS A 98 -2.78 -5.82 -17.80
C LYS A 98 -2.84 -7.33 -17.61
N GLU A 99 -2.13 -7.84 -16.60
CA GLU A 99 -1.92 -9.29 -16.41
C GLU A 99 -2.93 -9.94 -15.45
N GLY A 100 -3.74 -9.13 -14.73
CA GLY A 100 -4.48 -9.59 -13.57
C GLY A 100 -3.56 -9.80 -12.37
N PHE A 101 -4.09 -9.54 -11.19
CA PHE A 101 -3.33 -9.68 -9.95
C PHE A 101 -4.27 -9.97 -8.80
N PHE A 102 -4.06 -11.09 -8.12
CA PHE A 102 -4.79 -11.48 -6.92
C PHE A 102 -3.78 -11.80 -5.84
N GLU A 103 -3.81 -11.07 -4.75
CA GLU A 103 -2.97 -11.35 -3.60
C GLU A 103 -3.81 -11.72 -2.40
N SER A 104 -3.41 -12.78 -1.71
CA SER A 104 -4.09 -13.27 -0.52
C SER A 104 -3.12 -13.55 0.61
N GLU A 105 -3.59 -13.30 1.82
CA GLU A 105 -2.87 -13.66 3.04
C GLU A 105 -3.02 -15.14 3.34
N LEU A 106 -1.91 -15.84 3.54
CA LEU A 106 -1.89 -17.24 3.94
C LEU A 106 -1.87 -17.41 5.47
N ALA A 107 -1.10 -16.57 6.14
CA ALA A 107 -0.91 -16.61 7.58
C ALA A 107 -0.37 -15.27 8.07
N ARG A 108 -0.59 -14.95 9.34
CA ARG A 108 0.01 -13.78 9.97
C ARG A 108 0.45 -14.02 11.39
N ARG A 109 1.39 -13.18 11.84
CA ARG A 109 1.73 -12.93 13.24
C ARG A 109 1.49 -11.48 13.53
N VAL A 110 0.89 -11.21 14.69
CA VAL A 110 0.52 -9.85 15.09
C VAL A 110 1.14 -9.57 16.46
N GLU A 111 1.80 -8.43 16.56
CA GLU A 111 2.31 -7.87 17.81
C GLU A 111 1.74 -6.47 17.98
N THR A 112 1.24 -6.15 19.15
CA THR A 112 0.60 -4.86 19.42
C THR A 112 1.16 -4.23 20.70
N TYR A 113 1.30 -2.91 20.68
CA TYR A 113 1.58 -2.12 21.85
C TYR A 113 0.92 -0.75 21.75
N GLY A 114 0.01 -0.43 22.65
CA GLY A 114 -0.74 0.82 22.60
C GLY A 114 -1.46 1.00 21.26
N ASN A 115 -1.10 2.04 20.54
CA ASN A 115 -1.70 2.41 19.26
C ASN A 115 -0.98 1.83 18.03
N ILE A 116 0.06 1.03 18.21
CA ILE A 116 0.82 0.46 17.11
C ILE A 116 0.63 -1.05 17.00
N ALA A 117 0.66 -1.55 15.77
CA ALA A 117 0.70 -2.97 15.49
C ALA A 117 1.75 -3.27 14.42
N HIS A 118 2.49 -4.36 14.65
CA HIS A 118 3.32 -5.02 13.65
C HIS A 118 2.60 -6.29 13.18
N VAL A 119 2.43 -6.42 11.87
CA VAL A 119 1.84 -7.62 11.27
C VAL A 119 2.83 -8.21 10.27
N PHE A 120 3.33 -9.40 10.56
CA PHE A 120 4.19 -10.18 9.68
C PHE A 120 3.30 -11.17 8.93
N SER A 121 2.94 -10.83 7.70
CA SER A 121 1.89 -11.46 6.90
C SER A 121 2.49 -12.20 5.71
N THR A 122 2.32 -13.51 5.67
CA THR A 122 2.71 -14.33 4.53
C THR A 122 1.67 -14.23 3.44
N TYR A 123 2.09 -13.91 2.23
CA TYR A 123 1.21 -13.74 1.07
C TYR A 123 1.53 -14.71 -0.06
N GLU A 124 0.56 -14.86 -0.94
CA GLU A 124 0.74 -15.44 -2.25
C GLU A 124 0.00 -14.63 -3.32
N SER A 125 0.57 -14.57 -4.53
CA SER A 125 0.02 -13.81 -5.64
C SER A 125 -0.23 -14.70 -6.85
N ARG A 126 -1.38 -14.48 -7.52
CA ARG A 126 -1.84 -15.19 -8.74
C ARG A 126 -2.27 -14.18 -9.80
N HIS A 127 -2.26 -14.57 -11.07
CA HIS A 127 -2.84 -13.74 -12.14
C HIS A 127 -4.37 -13.81 -12.17
N THR A 128 -4.93 -14.97 -11.85
CA THR A 128 -6.38 -15.15 -11.68
C THR A 128 -6.69 -15.81 -10.33
N ALA A 129 -7.88 -15.58 -9.79
CA ALA A 129 -8.32 -16.21 -8.54
C ALA A 129 -8.36 -17.76 -8.63
N LYS A 130 -8.37 -18.32 -9.84
CA LYS A 130 -8.49 -19.77 -10.09
C LYS A 130 -7.16 -20.44 -10.42
N ASP A 131 -6.06 -19.70 -10.52
CA ASP A 131 -4.77 -20.30 -10.83
C ASP A 131 -4.39 -21.34 -9.77
N PRO A 132 -3.98 -22.56 -10.18
CA PRO A 132 -3.71 -23.64 -9.23
C PRO A 132 -2.44 -23.39 -8.41
N LYS A 133 -1.54 -22.56 -8.91
CA LYS A 133 -0.28 -22.21 -8.24
C LYS A 133 -0.05 -20.70 -8.25
N PRO A 134 0.46 -20.13 -7.16
CA PRO A 134 0.89 -18.73 -7.16
C PRO A 134 2.12 -18.56 -8.05
N PHE A 135 2.25 -17.39 -8.67
CA PHE A 135 3.48 -17.00 -9.38
C PHE A 135 4.50 -16.36 -8.42
N ALA A 136 4.05 -15.84 -7.28
CA ALA A 136 4.91 -15.28 -6.24
C ALA A 136 4.34 -15.58 -4.86
N ARG A 137 5.25 -15.70 -3.89
CA ARG A 137 4.95 -15.73 -2.45
C ARG A 137 6.01 -14.90 -1.73
N GLY A 138 5.73 -14.52 -0.50
CA GLY A 138 6.68 -13.79 0.33
C GLY A 138 6.09 -13.41 1.66
N ILE A 139 6.75 -12.48 2.34
CA ILE A 139 6.29 -11.93 3.60
C ILE A 139 6.22 -10.41 3.50
N ASN A 140 5.07 -9.87 3.88
CA ASN A 140 4.82 -8.46 4.09
C ASN A 140 4.98 -8.16 5.59
N SER A 141 5.85 -7.22 5.95
CA SER A 141 5.96 -6.63 7.28
C SER A 141 5.19 -5.32 7.28
N PHE A 142 4.01 -5.32 7.90
CA PHE A 142 3.19 -4.12 8.05
C PHE A 142 3.50 -3.41 9.36
N GLN A 143 3.56 -2.09 9.31
CA GLN A 143 3.46 -1.23 10.48
C GLN A 143 2.12 -0.49 10.40
N LEU A 144 1.29 -0.66 11.41
CA LEU A 144 -0.05 -0.09 11.48
C LEU A 144 -0.16 0.86 12.67
N LEU A 145 -0.97 1.90 12.50
CA LEU A 145 -1.32 2.88 13.53
C LEU A 145 -2.83 2.88 13.73
N ASN A 146 -3.27 2.82 14.97
CA ASN A 146 -4.65 3.15 15.37
C ASN A 146 -4.65 4.57 15.98
N ASP A 147 -5.31 5.52 15.33
CA ASP A 147 -5.38 6.91 15.80
C ASP A 147 -6.52 7.16 16.81
N GLY A 148 -7.16 6.09 17.28
CA GLY A 148 -8.34 6.13 18.15
C GLY A 148 -9.67 6.20 17.39
N LYS A 149 -9.65 6.41 16.07
CA LYS A 149 -10.82 6.43 15.18
C LYS A 149 -10.77 5.32 14.14
N ARG A 150 -9.57 5.01 13.64
CA ARG A 150 -9.37 4.03 12.57
C ARG A 150 -7.94 3.48 12.56
N TRP A 151 -7.75 2.40 11.83
CA TRP A 151 -6.44 1.88 11.49
C TRP A 151 -5.89 2.51 10.20
N TRP A 152 -4.57 2.68 10.16
CA TRP A 152 -3.79 3.21 9.05
C TRP A 152 -2.62 2.30 8.74
N VAL A 153 -2.32 2.09 7.47
CA VAL A 153 -1.05 1.52 7.04
C VAL A 153 0.01 2.61 7.03
N VAL A 154 1.07 2.43 7.84
CA VAL A 154 2.21 3.34 7.89
C VAL A 154 3.35 2.83 7.01
N THR A 155 3.60 1.53 7.03
CA THR A 155 4.63 0.93 6.19
C THR A 155 4.23 -0.48 5.77
N ILE A 156 4.51 -0.82 4.52
CA ILE A 156 4.59 -2.19 4.04
C ILE A 156 6.01 -2.41 3.55
N TYR A 157 6.75 -3.31 4.22
CA TYR A 157 8.10 -3.71 3.83
C TYR A 157 8.08 -5.20 3.52
N TRP A 158 8.50 -5.59 2.32
CA TRP A 158 8.35 -6.99 1.92
C TRP A 158 9.52 -7.52 1.13
N GLU A 159 9.68 -8.85 1.20
CA GLU A 159 10.58 -9.62 0.37
C GLU A 159 9.87 -10.85 -0.17
N GLY A 160 10.12 -11.14 -1.46
CA GLY A 160 9.61 -12.34 -2.12
C GLY A 160 10.42 -13.58 -1.77
N GLU A 161 9.74 -14.73 -1.76
CA GLU A 161 10.39 -16.04 -1.67
C GLU A 161 11.27 -16.31 -2.87
N THR A 162 12.44 -16.88 -2.64
CA THR A 162 13.33 -17.39 -3.68
C THR A 162 13.78 -18.82 -3.34
N PRO A 163 14.35 -19.58 -4.29
CA PRO A 163 14.93 -20.90 -3.98
C PRO A 163 15.97 -20.85 -2.86
N GLU A 164 16.74 -19.75 -2.77
CA GLU A 164 17.77 -19.55 -1.73
C GLU A 164 17.21 -19.03 -0.42
N ASN A 165 15.99 -18.47 -0.44
CA ASN A 165 15.30 -17.94 0.73
C ASN A 165 13.84 -18.42 0.75
N PRO A 166 13.60 -19.72 0.98
CA PRO A 166 12.24 -20.27 1.03
C PRO A 166 11.50 -19.81 2.29
N LEU A 167 10.16 -19.72 2.19
CA LEU A 167 9.30 -19.38 3.32
C LEU A 167 9.47 -20.39 4.48
N PRO A 168 9.83 -19.94 5.70
CA PRO A 168 9.91 -20.82 6.85
C PRO A 168 8.53 -21.40 7.19
N LYS A 169 8.50 -22.68 7.58
CA LYS A 169 7.24 -23.41 7.86
C LYS A 169 6.39 -22.76 8.95
N GLU A 170 7.00 -22.11 9.92
CA GLU A 170 6.33 -21.41 11.01
C GLU A 170 5.52 -20.18 10.54
N TYR A 171 5.81 -19.64 9.35
CA TYR A 171 5.07 -18.53 8.76
C TYR A 171 4.00 -18.97 7.76
N LEU A 172 3.83 -20.26 7.55
CA LEU A 172 2.75 -20.82 6.71
C LEU A 172 1.47 -21.13 7.50
N LYS A 173 1.48 -20.92 8.82
CA LYS A 173 0.32 -21.12 9.70
C LYS A 173 0.21 -19.95 10.67
N SER A 174 -0.98 -19.37 10.79
CA SER A 174 -1.24 -18.36 11.82
C SER A 174 -1.04 -18.98 13.21
N LYS A 175 -0.39 -18.24 14.11
CA LYS A 175 -0.45 -18.61 15.53
C LYS A 175 -1.86 -18.30 16.03
N LYS A 176 -2.45 -19.27 16.72
CA LYS A 176 -3.67 -19.06 17.50
C LYS A 176 -3.39 -18.16 18.68
#